data_98b6f9d57ea227b7012513e27056b2d2
#
_entry.id   98b6f9d57ea227b7012513e27056b2d2
#
_cell.length_a   1.000
_cell.length_b   1.000
_cell.length_c   1.000
_cell.angle_alpha   90.00
_cell.angle_beta   90.00
_cell.angle_gamma   90.00
#
_symmetry.space_group_name_H-M   'P 1'
#
loop_
_entity.id
_entity.type
_entity.pdbx_description
1 polymer ?
#
loop_
_entity_poly.entity_id
_entity_poly.type
_entity_poly.pdbx_seq_one_letter_code
_entity_poly.pdbx_strand_id
1 'polypeptide(L)'
;MYITCLDLEGVLVPEIWIAFAEASGIPELKRTTRDEPDYDKLMRWRLDILKEHGLGLKEIQDTIAKIDPMPGAKEFLDELRSFCQVIIISDTFTQFASPLMEKLGWPTIFCNSLEVAPDGEITGFKMRVENSKLTTVKALQSIGYETIASGDSHNDLAMIRASKAGFLFRSTEQIKADNPDLPAYETYDELMAAIKNAMV
;
A
#
# COMPACT_ATOMS: atom_id res chain seq x y z
N MET A 1 -19.44 10.84 -9.72
CA MET A 1 -19.26 9.41 -9.33
C MET A 1 -18.04 9.34 -8.43
N TYR A 2 -18.13 8.63 -7.29
CA TYR A 2 -17.04 8.54 -6.32
C TYR A 2 -16.17 7.31 -6.55
N ILE A 3 -14.88 7.45 -6.24
CA ILE A 3 -13.93 6.35 -6.11
C ILE A 3 -13.07 6.57 -4.87
N THR A 4 -12.95 5.54 -4.03
CA THR A 4 -12.08 5.58 -2.86
C THR A 4 -10.71 5.00 -3.22
N CYS A 5 -9.67 5.79 -2.97
CA CYS A 5 -8.27 5.46 -3.20
C CYS A 5 -7.61 5.14 -1.86
N LEU A 6 -7.23 3.90 -1.66
CA LEU A 6 -6.62 3.43 -0.41
C LEU A 6 -5.15 3.08 -0.63
N ASP A 7 -4.29 3.39 0.34
CA ASP A 7 -3.03 2.69 0.43
C ASP A 7 -3.24 1.23 0.85
N LEU A 8 -2.25 0.39 0.65
CA LEU A 8 -2.27 -1.02 1.02
C LEU A 8 -1.63 -1.26 2.39
N GLU A 9 -0.34 -0.93 2.49
CA GLU A 9 0.47 -1.17 3.67
C GLU A 9 0.13 -0.14 4.76
N GLY A 10 0.01 -0.55 6.03
CA GLY A 10 -0.47 0.31 7.11
C GLY A 10 -1.99 0.56 7.12
N VAL A 11 -2.68 0.33 6.01
CA VAL A 11 -4.14 0.51 5.89
C VAL A 11 -4.90 -0.82 5.86
N LEU A 12 -4.54 -1.74 4.99
CA LEU A 12 -5.24 -3.03 4.82
C LEU A 12 -4.37 -4.22 5.21
N VAL A 13 -3.06 -4.10 5.09
CA VAL A 13 -2.09 -5.13 5.45
C VAL A 13 -0.95 -4.49 6.24
N PRO A 14 -0.20 -5.27 7.03
CA PRO A 14 1.02 -4.75 7.66
C PRO A 14 2.08 -4.41 6.62
N GLU A 15 3.09 -3.63 7.00
CA GLU A 15 4.27 -3.34 6.19
C GLU A 15 4.89 -4.65 5.70
N ILE A 16 4.84 -4.91 4.40
CA ILE A 16 5.20 -6.22 3.80
C ILE A 16 6.66 -6.56 4.08
N TRP A 17 7.58 -5.62 3.92
CA TRP A 17 8.99 -5.88 4.15
C TRP A 17 9.31 -6.17 5.61
N ILE A 18 8.66 -5.49 6.55
CA ILE A 18 8.82 -5.75 7.99
C ILE A 18 8.26 -7.12 8.34
N ALA A 19 7.04 -7.41 7.92
CA ALA A 19 6.39 -8.69 8.17
C ALA A 19 7.15 -9.86 7.48
N PHE A 20 7.66 -9.63 6.27
CA PHE A 20 8.51 -10.59 5.58
C PHE A 20 9.82 -10.85 6.32
N ALA A 21 10.49 -9.80 6.81
CA ALA A 21 11.72 -9.93 7.60
C ALA A 21 11.50 -10.77 8.86
N GLU A 22 10.35 -10.59 9.53
CA GLU A 22 9.98 -11.37 10.71
C GLU A 22 9.67 -12.83 10.36
N ALA A 23 8.89 -13.06 9.33
CA ALA A 23 8.50 -14.40 8.90
C ALA A 23 9.66 -15.21 8.31
N SER A 24 10.60 -14.57 7.63
CA SER A 24 11.80 -15.20 7.05
C SER A 24 12.97 -15.32 8.02
N GLY A 25 12.96 -14.57 9.13
CA GLY A 25 14.08 -14.51 10.08
C GLY A 25 15.29 -13.72 9.55
N ILE A 26 15.08 -12.79 8.61
CA ILE A 26 16.13 -11.94 8.01
C ILE A 26 15.91 -10.49 8.50
N PRO A 27 16.45 -10.12 9.67
CA PRO A 27 16.17 -8.83 10.31
C PRO A 27 16.67 -7.63 9.50
N GLU A 28 17.66 -7.80 8.64
CA GLU A 28 18.21 -6.76 7.77
C GLU A 28 17.12 -6.16 6.88
N LEU A 29 16.16 -6.97 6.42
CA LEU A 29 15.07 -6.52 5.54
C LEU A 29 14.04 -5.59 6.22
N LYS A 30 14.14 -5.38 7.55
CA LYS A 30 13.33 -4.37 8.27
C LYS A 30 13.70 -2.91 7.94
N ARG A 31 14.84 -2.70 7.28
CA ARG A 31 15.26 -1.36 6.85
C ARG A 31 14.21 -0.74 5.91
N THR A 32 13.85 0.51 6.19
CA THR A 32 12.80 1.26 5.47
C THR A 32 13.36 2.53 4.82
N THR A 33 12.49 3.29 4.16
CA THR A 33 12.84 4.61 3.62
C THR A 33 13.19 5.65 4.69
N ARG A 34 12.95 5.37 5.97
CA ARG A 34 13.41 6.18 7.10
C ARG A 34 14.92 6.01 7.33
N ASP A 35 15.44 4.82 7.02
CA ASP A 35 16.86 4.47 7.19
C ASP A 35 17.68 4.76 5.92
N GLU A 36 17.07 4.59 4.74
CA GLU A 36 17.64 4.92 3.44
C GLU A 36 16.57 5.62 2.58
N PRO A 37 16.62 6.97 2.52
CA PRO A 37 15.62 7.75 1.77
C PRO A 37 15.66 7.54 0.26
N ASP A 38 16.78 7.10 -0.29
CA ASP A 38 16.90 6.75 -1.70
C ASP A 38 16.28 5.37 -1.94
N TYR A 39 15.06 5.38 -2.50
CA TYR A 39 14.30 4.16 -2.74
C TYR A 39 15.01 3.17 -3.67
N ASP A 40 15.72 3.64 -4.70
CA ASP A 40 16.46 2.78 -5.62
C ASP A 40 17.60 2.04 -4.91
N LYS A 41 18.35 2.75 -4.06
CA LYS A 41 19.39 2.14 -3.23
C LYS A 41 18.81 1.14 -2.23
N LEU A 42 17.70 1.50 -1.56
CA LEU A 42 17.04 0.62 -0.61
C LEU A 42 16.59 -0.67 -1.30
N MET A 43 15.97 -0.57 -2.46
CA MET A 43 15.48 -1.73 -3.20
C MET A 43 16.61 -2.60 -3.72
N ARG A 44 17.68 -2.02 -4.30
CA ARG A 44 18.85 -2.79 -4.74
C ARG A 44 19.48 -3.56 -3.58
N TRP A 45 19.67 -2.90 -2.45
CA TRP A 45 20.19 -3.53 -1.26
C TRP A 45 19.28 -4.68 -0.76
N ARG A 46 17.96 -4.52 -0.80
CA ARG A 46 17.02 -5.60 -0.46
C ARG A 46 17.16 -6.79 -1.41
N LEU A 47 17.28 -6.53 -2.72
CA LEU A 47 17.46 -7.59 -3.72
C LEU A 47 18.76 -8.34 -3.52
N ASP A 48 19.85 -7.66 -3.17
CA ASP A 48 21.14 -8.29 -2.86
C ASP A 48 21.00 -9.25 -1.65
N ILE A 49 20.30 -8.82 -0.59
CA ILE A 49 20.04 -9.68 0.59
C ILE A 49 19.19 -10.91 0.21
N LEU A 50 18.13 -10.73 -0.58
CA LEU A 50 17.32 -11.86 -1.03
C LEU A 50 18.17 -12.87 -1.81
N LYS A 51 19.04 -12.39 -2.68
CA LYS A 51 19.97 -13.21 -3.46
C LYS A 51 20.99 -13.93 -2.56
N GLU A 52 21.59 -13.23 -1.59
CA GLU A 52 22.53 -13.83 -0.62
C GLU A 52 21.89 -14.96 0.18
N HIS A 53 20.59 -14.84 0.50
CA HIS A 53 19.81 -15.88 1.19
C HIS A 53 19.21 -16.93 0.25
N GLY A 54 19.47 -16.85 -1.06
CA GLY A 54 18.94 -17.81 -2.06
C GLY A 54 17.42 -17.78 -2.19
N LEU A 55 16.78 -16.62 -1.91
CA LEU A 55 15.34 -16.45 -1.98
C LEU A 55 14.92 -15.99 -3.37
N GLY A 56 14.26 -16.86 -4.09
CA GLY A 56 13.56 -16.53 -5.33
C GLY A 56 12.13 -16.05 -5.07
N LEU A 57 11.43 -15.70 -6.15
CA LEU A 57 10.06 -15.17 -6.09
C LEU A 57 9.12 -16.13 -5.35
N LYS A 58 9.23 -17.44 -5.62
CA LYS A 58 8.34 -18.43 -5.02
C LYS A 58 8.46 -18.48 -3.50
N GLU A 59 9.67 -18.56 -2.96
CA GLU A 59 9.94 -18.60 -1.52
C GLU A 59 9.44 -17.33 -0.83
N ILE A 60 9.57 -16.18 -1.49
CA ILE A 60 9.07 -14.91 -1.00
C ILE A 60 7.55 -14.90 -0.97
N GLN A 61 6.89 -15.33 -2.05
CA GLN A 61 5.43 -15.43 -2.10
C GLN A 61 4.88 -16.43 -1.06
N ASP A 62 5.52 -17.57 -0.89
CA ASP A 62 5.15 -18.58 0.11
C ASP A 62 5.29 -18.02 1.55
N THR A 63 6.23 -17.10 1.77
CA THR A 63 6.40 -16.41 3.05
C THR A 63 5.33 -15.32 3.23
N ILE A 64 5.10 -14.47 2.22
CA ILE A 64 4.07 -13.43 2.25
C ILE A 64 2.66 -14.02 2.41
N ALA A 65 2.41 -15.21 1.84
CA ALA A 65 1.14 -15.91 2.01
C ALA A 65 0.80 -16.27 3.47
N LYS A 66 1.79 -16.28 4.37
CA LYS A 66 1.59 -16.47 5.82
C LYS A 66 1.20 -15.18 6.54
N ILE A 67 1.37 -14.03 5.90
CA ILE A 67 0.99 -12.72 6.45
C ILE A 67 -0.52 -12.57 6.26
N ASP A 68 -1.21 -12.16 7.31
CA ASP A 68 -2.65 -11.90 7.24
C ASP A 68 -2.93 -10.40 7.04
N PRO A 69 -4.02 -10.04 6.37
CA PRO A 69 -4.56 -8.68 6.41
C PRO A 69 -4.79 -8.21 7.84
N MET A 70 -4.82 -6.91 8.04
CA MET A 70 -5.13 -6.34 9.35
C MET A 70 -6.54 -6.76 9.79
N PRO A 71 -6.76 -7.00 11.10
CA PRO A 71 -8.08 -7.37 11.61
C PRO A 71 -9.17 -6.39 11.17
N GLY A 72 -10.22 -6.89 10.54
CA GLY A 72 -11.34 -6.10 10.01
C GLY A 72 -11.10 -5.47 8.61
N ALA A 73 -9.91 -5.62 8.03
CA ALA A 73 -9.58 -5.02 6.74
C ALA A 73 -10.42 -5.59 5.58
N LYS A 74 -10.64 -6.91 5.60
CA LYS A 74 -11.44 -7.58 4.57
C LYS A 74 -12.90 -7.15 4.63
N GLU A 75 -13.47 -7.12 5.82
CA GLU A 75 -14.85 -6.71 6.07
C GLU A 75 -15.07 -5.24 5.68
N PHE A 76 -14.15 -4.36 6.09
CA PHE A 76 -14.15 -2.96 5.68
C PHE A 76 -14.13 -2.81 4.16
N LEU A 77 -13.23 -3.53 3.50
CA LEU A 77 -13.09 -3.44 2.04
C LEU A 77 -14.33 -3.96 1.32
N ASP A 78 -14.93 -5.05 1.79
CA ASP A 78 -16.14 -5.62 1.20
C ASP A 78 -17.34 -4.69 1.39
N GLU A 79 -17.52 -4.09 2.58
CA GLU A 79 -18.56 -3.11 2.82
C GLU A 79 -18.37 -1.88 1.91
N LEU A 80 -17.16 -1.34 1.84
CA LEU A 80 -16.85 -0.17 1.01
C LEU A 80 -17.17 -0.43 -0.47
N ARG A 81 -16.78 -1.60 -0.98
CA ARG A 81 -17.04 -2.03 -2.37
C ARG A 81 -18.53 -2.25 -2.68
N SER A 82 -19.38 -2.41 -1.68
CA SER A 82 -20.81 -2.59 -1.88
C SER A 82 -21.53 -1.33 -2.34
N PHE A 83 -20.96 -0.16 -2.11
CA PHE A 83 -21.59 1.13 -2.46
C PHE A 83 -20.67 2.13 -3.17
N CYS A 84 -19.36 1.87 -3.23
CA CYS A 84 -18.37 2.75 -3.84
C CYS A 84 -17.38 1.97 -4.70
N GLN A 85 -16.87 2.59 -5.76
CA GLN A 85 -15.69 2.08 -6.46
C GLN A 85 -14.48 2.21 -5.57
N VAL A 86 -13.64 1.19 -5.55
CA VAL A 86 -12.43 1.17 -4.70
C VAL A 86 -11.22 0.80 -5.54
N ILE A 87 -10.14 1.53 -5.36
CA ILE A 87 -8.83 1.21 -5.91
C ILE A 87 -7.77 1.30 -4.82
N ILE A 88 -6.90 0.32 -4.78
CA ILE A 88 -5.69 0.35 -3.95
C ILE A 88 -4.56 0.94 -4.79
N ILE A 89 -3.83 1.89 -4.25
CA ILE A 89 -2.67 2.51 -4.89
C ILE A 89 -1.48 2.36 -3.95
N SER A 90 -0.54 1.49 -4.31
CA SER A 90 0.57 1.09 -3.43
C SER A 90 1.91 1.17 -4.14
N ASP A 91 2.96 1.43 -3.39
CA ASP A 91 4.33 1.37 -3.88
C ASP A 91 4.94 -0.05 -3.81
N THR A 92 4.17 -1.04 -3.38
CA THR A 92 4.54 -2.46 -3.43
C THR A 92 4.63 -2.99 -4.87
N PHE A 93 4.88 -4.28 -5.01
CA PHE A 93 5.00 -4.97 -6.31
C PHE A 93 3.88 -5.98 -6.49
N THR A 94 3.38 -6.11 -7.73
CA THR A 94 2.30 -7.05 -8.09
C THR A 94 2.56 -8.46 -7.56
N GLN A 95 3.78 -8.93 -7.71
CA GLN A 95 4.18 -10.28 -7.31
C GLN A 95 4.16 -10.47 -5.79
N PHE A 96 4.51 -9.42 -5.02
CA PHE A 96 4.45 -9.45 -3.56
C PHE A 96 3.02 -9.28 -3.03
N ALA A 97 2.24 -8.42 -3.67
CA ALA A 97 0.85 -8.19 -3.28
C ALA A 97 -0.06 -9.39 -3.55
N SER A 98 0.24 -10.21 -4.56
CA SER A 98 -0.65 -11.26 -5.05
C SER A 98 -1.21 -12.19 -3.96
N PRO A 99 -0.43 -12.78 -3.03
CA PRO A 99 -0.98 -13.62 -1.96
C PRO A 99 -1.92 -12.87 -1.00
N LEU A 100 -1.68 -11.58 -0.79
CA LEU A 100 -2.52 -10.72 0.06
C LEU A 100 -3.80 -10.30 -0.67
N MET A 101 -3.74 -10.09 -1.98
CA MET A 101 -4.92 -9.79 -2.79
C MET A 101 -5.92 -10.94 -2.79
N GLU A 102 -5.44 -12.19 -2.80
CA GLU A 102 -6.30 -13.35 -2.64
C GLU A 102 -7.10 -13.29 -1.33
N LYS A 103 -6.43 -13.01 -0.20
CA LYS A 103 -7.06 -12.87 1.11
C LYS A 103 -8.05 -11.70 1.19
N LEU A 104 -7.80 -10.63 0.45
CA LEU A 104 -8.66 -9.44 0.37
C LEU A 104 -9.79 -9.55 -0.67
N GLY A 105 -9.91 -10.69 -1.38
CA GLY A 105 -10.95 -10.91 -2.37
C GLY A 105 -10.70 -10.19 -3.70
N TRP A 106 -9.45 -10.11 -4.12
CA TRP A 106 -8.99 -9.57 -5.41
C TRP A 106 -9.47 -8.14 -5.70
N PRO A 107 -9.20 -7.16 -4.81
CA PRO A 107 -9.47 -5.76 -5.10
C PRO A 107 -8.62 -5.26 -6.27
N THR A 108 -9.08 -4.22 -6.94
CA THR A 108 -8.24 -3.53 -7.94
C THR A 108 -7.06 -2.87 -7.25
N ILE A 109 -5.87 -3.15 -7.73
CA ILE A 109 -4.63 -2.55 -7.21
C ILE A 109 -3.77 -1.99 -8.35
N PHE A 110 -3.26 -0.78 -8.16
CA PHE A 110 -2.20 -0.18 -8.98
C PHE A 110 -0.92 -0.12 -8.14
N CYS A 111 0.06 -0.87 -8.60
CA CYS A 111 1.36 -0.98 -7.93
C CYS A 111 2.48 -1.17 -8.97
N ASN A 112 3.68 -1.44 -8.50
CA ASN A 112 4.87 -1.63 -9.33
C ASN A 112 5.04 -3.09 -9.75
N SER A 113 6.10 -3.42 -10.45
CA SER A 113 6.41 -4.79 -10.90
C SER A 113 7.85 -5.15 -10.61
N LEU A 114 8.10 -6.40 -10.23
CA LEU A 114 9.43 -6.96 -10.18
C LEU A 114 9.85 -7.50 -11.57
N GLU A 115 11.12 -7.43 -11.85
CA GLU A 115 11.75 -8.15 -12.95
C GLU A 115 12.24 -9.49 -12.42
N VAL A 116 11.75 -10.57 -13.02
CA VAL A 116 11.99 -11.94 -12.53
C VAL A 116 12.56 -12.78 -13.65
N ALA A 117 13.67 -13.42 -13.43
CA ALA A 117 14.29 -14.35 -14.37
C ALA A 117 13.50 -15.68 -14.45
N PRO A 118 13.69 -16.50 -15.51
CA PRO A 118 12.96 -17.75 -15.68
C PRO A 118 13.13 -18.78 -14.56
N ASP A 119 14.22 -18.69 -13.80
CA ASP A 119 14.52 -19.53 -12.64
C ASP A 119 13.91 -19.01 -11.34
N GLY A 120 13.24 -17.84 -11.38
CA GLY A 120 12.61 -17.20 -10.23
C GLY A 120 13.49 -16.20 -9.50
N GLU A 121 14.74 -15.97 -9.92
CA GLU A 121 15.59 -14.91 -9.34
C GLU A 121 14.94 -13.53 -9.60
N ILE A 122 14.89 -12.68 -8.59
CA ILE A 122 14.46 -11.29 -8.75
C ILE A 122 15.68 -10.47 -9.18
N THR A 123 15.66 -10.02 -10.42
CA THR A 123 16.79 -9.32 -11.05
C THR A 123 16.66 -7.80 -11.02
N GLY A 124 15.48 -7.29 -10.71
CA GLY A 124 15.23 -5.86 -10.69
C GLY A 124 13.78 -5.52 -10.37
N PHE A 125 13.46 -4.26 -10.56
CA PHE A 125 12.11 -3.75 -10.36
C PHE A 125 11.81 -2.62 -11.36
N LYS A 126 10.53 -2.44 -11.66
CA LYS A 126 10.03 -1.41 -12.54
C LYS A 126 8.94 -0.61 -11.83
N MET A 127 9.20 0.67 -11.63
CA MET A 127 8.20 1.62 -11.16
C MET A 127 7.16 1.86 -12.27
N ARG A 128 5.88 1.80 -11.92
CA ARG A 128 4.78 1.98 -12.86
C ARG A 128 4.76 3.40 -13.44
N VAL A 129 4.84 4.38 -12.57
CA VAL A 129 4.89 5.82 -12.91
C VAL A 129 5.51 6.58 -11.74
N GLU A 130 6.07 7.74 -12.02
CA GLU A 130 6.57 8.66 -11.01
C GLU A 130 5.41 9.22 -10.17
N ASN A 131 5.64 9.41 -8.85
CA ASN A 131 4.60 9.89 -7.91
C ASN A 131 3.27 9.15 -8.06
N SER A 132 3.34 7.81 -8.04
CA SER A 132 2.27 6.91 -8.47
C SER A 132 0.91 7.22 -7.82
N LYS A 133 0.88 7.55 -6.53
CA LYS A 133 -0.34 7.84 -5.77
C LYS A 133 -1.02 9.12 -6.26
N LEU A 134 -0.29 10.22 -6.34
CA LEU A 134 -0.82 11.51 -6.85
C LEU A 134 -1.21 11.42 -8.33
N THR A 135 -0.35 10.83 -9.16
CA THR A 135 -0.59 10.70 -10.60
C THR A 135 -1.85 9.90 -10.88
N THR A 136 -2.08 8.82 -10.13
CA THR A 136 -3.29 8.00 -10.26
C THR A 136 -4.54 8.77 -9.86
N VAL A 137 -4.53 9.47 -8.73
CA VAL A 137 -5.68 10.29 -8.28
C VAL A 137 -6.02 11.35 -9.33
N LYS A 138 -5.04 12.07 -9.85
CA LYS A 138 -5.27 13.07 -10.91
C LYS A 138 -5.82 12.46 -12.21
N ALA A 139 -5.34 11.28 -12.58
CA ALA A 139 -5.86 10.57 -13.75
C ALA A 139 -7.33 10.17 -13.58
N LEU A 140 -7.71 9.64 -12.41
CA LEU A 140 -9.09 9.31 -12.08
C LEU A 140 -9.99 10.55 -12.12
N GLN A 141 -9.54 11.68 -11.57
CA GLN A 141 -10.26 12.96 -11.62
C GLN A 141 -10.43 13.44 -13.06
N SER A 142 -9.43 13.28 -13.93
CA SER A 142 -9.50 13.72 -15.33
C SER A 142 -10.54 12.95 -16.17
N ILE A 143 -10.92 11.76 -15.72
CA ILE A 143 -11.98 10.96 -16.35
C ILE A 143 -13.33 11.01 -15.60
N GLY A 144 -13.50 12.02 -14.71
CA GLY A 144 -14.79 12.36 -14.11
C GLY A 144 -15.09 11.72 -12.74
N TYR A 145 -14.11 11.13 -12.07
CA TYR A 145 -14.28 10.66 -10.69
C TYR A 145 -14.02 11.77 -9.67
N GLU A 146 -14.83 11.80 -8.63
CA GLU A 146 -14.51 12.48 -7.38
C GLU A 146 -13.78 11.48 -6.48
N THR A 147 -12.52 11.78 -6.15
CA THR A 147 -11.67 10.87 -5.37
C THR A 147 -11.79 11.14 -3.87
N ILE A 148 -11.82 10.07 -3.09
CA ILE A 148 -11.69 10.09 -1.63
C ILE A 148 -10.45 9.24 -1.31
N ALA A 149 -9.50 9.77 -0.55
CA ALA A 149 -8.24 9.06 -0.34
C ALA A 149 -7.92 8.83 1.14
N SER A 150 -7.30 7.69 1.44
CA SER A 150 -6.79 7.41 2.77
C SER A 150 -5.45 6.67 2.71
N GLY A 151 -4.56 7.00 3.64
CA GLY A 151 -3.26 6.40 3.82
C GLY A 151 -2.69 6.69 5.19
N ASP A 152 -1.56 6.07 5.54
CA ASP A 152 -0.95 6.14 6.87
C ASP A 152 0.32 6.98 6.95
N SER A 153 0.96 7.25 5.81
CA SER A 153 2.34 7.74 5.77
C SER A 153 2.57 8.94 4.85
N HIS A 154 3.79 9.47 4.86
CA HIS A 154 4.14 10.70 4.14
C HIS A 154 3.93 10.61 2.62
N ASN A 155 4.15 9.43 2.00
CA ASN A 155 3.95 9.23 0.56
C ASN A 155 2.47 9.28 0.14
N ASP A 156 1.52 9.21 1.11
CA ASP A 156 0.08 9.32 0.88
C ASP A 156 -0.42 10.77 0.85
N LEU A 157 0.29 11.67 1.51
CA LEU A 157 -0.17 13.05 1.71
C LEU A 157 -0.54 13.76 0.42
N ALA A 158 0.21 13.51 -0.65
CA ALA A 158 -0.06 14.14 -1.94
C ALA A 158 -1.40 13.67 -2.55
N MET A 159 -1.72 12.38 -2.49
CA MET A 159 -3.00 11.87 -2.97
C MET A 159 -4.16 12.28 -2.04
N ILE A 160 -3.94 12.27 -0.71
CA ILE A 160 -4.90 12.69 0.29
C ILE A 160 -5.32 14.15 0.04
N ARG A 161 -4.36 15.05 -0.10
CA ARG A 161 -4.62 16.48 -0.32
C ARG A 161 -5.19 16.81 -1.70
N ALA A 162 -4.90 15.99 -2.71
CA ALA A 162 -5.44 16.18 -4.06
C ALA A 162 -6.87 15.67 -4.22
N SER A 163 -7.37 14.89 -3.26
CA SER A 163 -8.72 14.30 -3.32
C SER A 163 -9.78 15.25 -2.78
N LYS A 164 -11.06 15.03 -3.15
CA LYS A 164 -12.21 15.78 -2.62
C LYS A 164 -12.28 15.70 -1.11
N ALA A 165 -11.99 14.53 -0.56
CA ALA A 165 -11.81 14.32 0.87
C ALA A 165 -10.62 13.38 1.08
N GLY A 166 -9.84 13.66 2.12
CA GLY A 166 -8.66 12.87 2.42
C GLY A 166 -8.50 12.66 3.92
N PHE A 167 -8.05 11.46 4.29
CA PHE A 167 -8.00 11.00 5.67
C PHE A 167 -6.67 10.32 5.97
N LEU A 168 -6.10 10.65 7.11
CA LEU A 168 -5.03 9.87 7.72
C LEU A 168 -5.64 8.67 8.43
N PHE A 169 -5.07 7.48 8.26
CA PHE A 169 -5.54 6.27 8.92
C PHE A 169 -4.38 5.56 9.60
N ARG A 170 -4.48 5.40 10.92
CA ARG A 170 -3.43 4.76 11.76
C ARG A 170 -2.04 5.39 11.57
N SER A 171 -2.02 6.66 11.24
CA SER A 171 -0.77 7.41 11.05
C SER A 171 -0.07 7.65 12.37
N THR A 172 1.25 7.84 12.31
CA THR A 172 2.03 8.19 13.50
C THR A 172 1.63 9.55 14.06
N GLU A 173 1.84 9.75 15.37
CA GLU A 173 1.56 11.04 16.03
C GLU A 173 2.33 12.20 15.41
N GLN A 174 3.54 11.94 14.88
CA GLN A 174 4.31 12.95 14.18
C GLN A 174 3.62 13.38 12.88
N ILE A 175 3.14 12.45 12.06
CA ILE A 175 2.43 12.77 10.80
C ILE A 175 1.15 13.55 11.10
N LYS A 176 0.40 13.18 12.14
CA LYS A 176 -0.80 13.89 12.55
C LYS A 176 -0.47 15.32 13.01
N ALA A 177 0.60 15.48 13.82
CA ALA A 177 1.04 16.78 14.30
C ALA A 177 1.53 17.70 13.17
N ASP A 178 2.19 17.16 12.17
CA ASP A 178 2.69 17.90 11.00
C ASP A 178 1.56 18.25 10.01
N ASN A 179 0.39 17.60 10.12
CA ASN A 179 -0.76 17.78 9.24
C ASN A 179 -2.07 17.95 10.02
N PRO A 180 -2.18 18.98 10.91
CA PRO A 180 -3.33 19.14 11.81
C PRO A 180 -4.65 19.50 11.09
N ASP A 181 -4.55 19.83 9.81
CA ASP A 181 -5.69 20.12 8.93
C ASP A 181 -6.33 18.85 8.35
N LEU A 182 -5.66 17.70 8.43
CA LEU A 182 -6.19 16.43 7.93
C LEU A 182 -6.87 15.63 9.05
N PRO A 183 -8.14 15.20 8.84
CA PRO A 183 -8.79 14.30 9.78
C PRO A 183 -8.04 12.96 9.85
N ALA A 184 -7.89 12.44 11.08
CA ALA A 184 -7.19 11.18 11.34
C ALA A 184 -8.08 10.20 12.08
N TYR A 185 -8.06 8.94 11.68
CA TYR A 185 -8.89 7.88 12.23
C TYR A 185 -8.05 6.65 12.56
N GLU A 186 -8.48 5.89 13.58
CA GLU A 186 -7.77 4.70 14.06
C GLU A 186 -8.54 3.40 13.78
N THR A 187 -9.85 3.50 13.58
CA THR A 187 -10.71 2.34 13.36
C THR A 187 -11.37 2.37 11.98
N TYR A 188 -11.65 1.19 11.43
CA TYR A 188 -12.35 1.11 10.14
C TYR A 188 -13.76 1.68 10.20
N ASP A 189 -14.44 1.61 11.35
CA ASP A 189 -15.78 2.17 11.53
C ASP A 189 -15.76 3.70 11.41
N GLU A 190 -14.78 4.36 12.03
CA GLU A 190 -14.59 5.81 11.92
C GLU A 190 -14.25 6.22 10.48
N LEU A 191 -13.31 5.52 9.85
CA LEU A 191 -12.93 5.78 8.45
C LEU A 191 -14.12 5.55 7.50
N MET A 192 -14.88 4.48 7.70
CA MET A 192 -16.09 4.18 6.90
C MET A 192 -17.14 5.30 7.03
N ALA A 193 -17.40 5.76 8.25
CA ALA A 193 -18.33 6.86 8.48
C ALA A 193 -17.86 8.16 7.80
N ALA A 194 -16.56 8.46 7.87
CA ALA A 194 -15.98 9.63 7.23
C ALA A 194 -16.08 9.55 5.69
N ILE A 195 -15.80 8.39 5.10
CA ILE A 195 -15.94 8.16 3.65
C ILE A 195 -17.40 8.34 3.22
N LYS A 196 -18.36 7.73 3.93
CA LYS A 196 -19.80 7.89 3.63
C LYS A 196 -20.24 9.36 3.69
N ASN A 197 -19.80 10.10 4.69
CA ASN A 197 -20.10 11.52 4.85
C ASN A 197 -19.52 12.39 3.73
N ALA A 198 -18.36 12.03 3.18
CA ALA A 198 -17.71 12.75 2.09
C ALA A 198 -18.39 12.55 0.72
N MET A 199 -19.30 11.58 0.60
CA MET A 199 -20.06 11.25 -0.62
C MET A 199 -21.38 12.01 -0.74
N VAL A 200 -21.69 12.86 0.20
CA VAL A 200 -22.95 13.66 0.22
C VAL A 200 -22.76 14.99 -0.49
#